data_8578ba4d0f638410c067e323d976ad8f
#
_entry.id   8578ba4d0f638410c067e323d976ad8f
#
_cell.length_a   1.000
_cell.length_b   1.000
_cell.length_c   1.000
_cell.angle_alpha   90.00
_cell.angle_beta   90.00
_cell.angle_gamma   90.00
#
_symmetry.space_group_name_H-M   'P 1'
#
loop_
_entity.id
_entity.type
_entity.pdbx_description
1 polymer ?
#
loop_
_entity_poly.entity_id
_entity_poly.type
_entity_poly.pdbx_seq_one_letter_code
_entity_poly.pdbx_strand_id
1 'polypeptide(L)'
;MNSQRIDDLVDVLGDNFSKSENVFVVRNQLELFRYVNDPEQWKAKQLANMTKYRTEVLKMAKDEAEKVARQVRKVYLLAYKEIDGDNIEITKTEVKGTIPRSYAKVIAKAEREAIGSIIQMANVALKTHTQAVRVVSALATPDKLYDVIKRQTLKGINKGLKITYKNGRQMNFKSYMEMNVRTTANQEITNAQIESGEKLNQVFYMCDSYGDSAPDHAPYQGKMYYNADSVIDERTRRYISDNHLMSMQDAIAMYQLTTRPNCRHKFHLVPGDVAMSKSEKQVSEQYGFDKGAYKGSNYEKMQQQRYLERGVRKYKEKSNEMQKMYNETKDERYLAEVKKMKSKTREWQHKTKSFVDKNHLKRDYDRESIKAITDDIGARYDIRKETKKAREMQSD
;
A
#
# COMPACT_ATOMS: atom_id res chain seq x y z
N MET A 1 -6.97 -19.26 1.11
CA MET A 1 -5.85 -18.32 0.92
C MET A 1 -5.89 -17.20 1.95
N ASN A 2 -4.78 -16.86 2.58
CA ASN A 2 -4.76 -15.92 3.71
C ASN A 2 -4.65 -14.45 3.20
N SER A 3 -5.75 -13.71 3.28
CA SER A 3 -5.83 -12.27 2.95
C SER A 3 -4.77 -11.42 3.69
N GLN A 4 -4.35 -11.88 4.86
CA GLN A 4 -3.31 -11.25 5.65
C GLN A 4 -1.94 -11.25 4.95
N ARG A 5 -1.63 -12.29 4.17
CA ARG A 5 -0.36 -12.37 3.43
C ARG A 5 -0.26 -11.32 2.33
N ILE A 6 -1.37 -11.01 1.66
CA ILE A 6 -1.41 -9.92 0.67
C ILE A 6 -1.22 -8.57 1.34
N ASP A 7 -1.87 -8.34 2.49
CA ASP A 7 -1.70 -7.11 3.25
C ASP A 7 -0.24 -6.92 3.70
N ASP A 8 0.44 -7.99 4.14
CA ASP A 8 1.86 -7.94 4.52
C ASP A 8 2.78 -7.61 3.33
N LEU A 9 2.52 -8.16 2.14
CA LEU A 9 3.24 -7.84 0.90
C LEU A 9 3.03 -6.37 0.48
N VAL A 10 1.79 -5.90 0.55
CA VAL A 10 1.42 -4.52 0.23
C VAL A 10 2.10 -3.52 1.17
N ASP A 11 2.15 -3.82 2.47
CA ASP A 11 2.82 -2.98 3.46
C ASP A 11 4.32 -2.88 3.20
N VAL A 12 4.97 -4.00 2.82
CA VAL A 12 6.41 -4.01 2.46
C VAL A 12 6.66 -3.14 1.23
N LEU A 13 5.81 -3.26 0.20
CA LEU A 13 5.92 -2.44 -1.00
C LEU A 13 5.73 -0.95 -0.69
N GLY A 14 4.73 -0.61 0.11
CA GLY A 14 4.45 0.76 0.52
C GLY A 14 5.62 1.42 1.28
N ASP A 15 6.34 0.67 2.13
CA ASP A 15 7.54 1.15 2.80
C ASP A 15 8.67 1.47 1.80
N ASN A 16 8.82 0.64 0.74
CA ASN A 16 9.81 0.89 -0.30
C ASN A 16 9.49 2.15 -1.13
N PHE A 17 8.22 2.39 -1.43
CA PHE A 17 7.79 3.63 -2.07
C PHE A 17 8.08 4.88 -1.22
N SER A 18 7.85 4.83 0.09
CA SER A 18 8.21 5.93 1.00
C SER A 18 9.70 6.23 0.98
N LYS A 19 10.56 5.21 0.85
CA LYS A 19 12.00 5.41 0.74
C LYS A 19 12.39 6.13 -0.54
N SER A 20 11.86 5.69 -1.69
CA SER A 20 12.11 6.35 -2.98
C SER A 20 11.65 7.82 -2.94
N GLU A 21 10.50 8.11 -2.32
CA GLU A 21 10.03 9.48 -2.11
C GLU A 21 11.03 10.31 -1.29
N ASN A 22 11.49 9.75 -0.16
CA ASN A 22 12.39 10.46 0.75
C ASN A 22 13.78 10.71 0.11
N VAL A 23 14.27 9.86 -0.78
CA VAL A 23 15.51 10.10 -1.52
C VAL A 23 15.44 11.43 -2.29
N PHE A 24 14.35 11.69 -3.02
CA PHE A 24 14.18 12.95 -3.75
C PHE A 24 14.05 14.16 -2.82
N VAL A 25 13.32 14.01 -1.70
CA VAL A 25 13.15 15.10 -0.72
C VAL A 25 14.49 15.47 -0.08
N VAL A 26 15.24 14.49 0.42
CA VAL A 26 16.54 14.73 1.08
C VAL A 26 17.55 15.29 0.08
N ARG A 27 17.64 14.74 -1.13
CA ARG A 27 18.57 15.25 -2.15
C ARG A 27 18.30 16.71 -2.49
N ASN A 28 17.04 17.08 -2.62
CA ASN A 28 16.62 18.45 -2.87
C ASN A 28 17.07 19.39 -1.72
N GLN A 29 16.95 18.96 -0.49
CA GLN A 29 17.32 19.75 0.69
C GLN A 29 18.84 19.90 0.82
N LEU A 30 19.60 18.83 0.62
CA LEU A 30 21.06 18.89 0.65
C LEU A 30 21.60 19.81 -0.45
N GLU A 31 20.98 19.82 -1.63
CA GLU A 31 21.36 20.74 -2.68
C GLU A 31 21.12 22.20 -2.28
N LEU A 32 19.96 22.52 -1.71
CA LEU A 32 19.68 23.86 -1.19
C LEU A 32 20.61 24.25 -0.05
N PHE A 33 20.97 23.30 0.83
CA PHE A 33 21.85 23.56 1.98
C PHE A 33 23.28 23.91 1.57
N ARG A 34 23.81 23.34 0.49
CA ARG A 34 25.14 23.67 -0.03
C ARG A 34 25.31 25.14 -0.38
N TYR A 35 24.21 25.84 -0.63
CA TYR A 35 24.22 27.25 -1.00
C TYR A 35 24.14 28.22 0.17
N VAL A 36 23.85 27.72 1.39
CA VAL A 36 23.78 28.56 2.59
C VAL A 36 25.13 29.17 2.92
N ASN A 37 26.22 28.46 2.61
CA ASN A 37 27.56 28.83 2.98
C ASN A 37 28.24 29.81 2.02
N ASP A 38 27.74 29.95 0.77
CA ASP A 38 28.30 30.88 -0.21
C ASP A 38 27.21 31.38 -1.19
N PRO A 39 26.40 32.36 -0.76
CA PRO A 39 25.29 32.88 -1.58
C PRO A 39 25.73 33.56 -2.88
N GLU A 40 26.91 34.19 -2.92
CA GLU A 40 27.38 34.90 -4.10
C GLU A 40 27.93 33.95 -5.18
N GLN A 41 28.75 33.00 -4.79
CA GLN A 41 29.21 31.95 -5.71
C GLN A 41 28.02 31.12 -6.26
N TRP A 42 27.00 30.95 -5.44
CA TRP A 42 25.78 30.29 -5.87
C TRP A 42 25.02 31.08 -6.95
N LYS A 43 24.81 32.38 -6.76
CA LYS A 43 24.15 33.24 -7.77
C LYS A 43 24.89 33.18 -9.11
N ALA A 44 26.23 33.23 -9.09
CA ALA A 44 27.06 33.18 -10.29
C ALA A 44 26.95 31.83 -11.03
N LYS A 45 26.72 30.72 -10.33
CA LYS A 45 26.65 29.36 -10.91
C LYS A 45 25.23 28.78 -10.94
N GLN A 46 24.22 29.55 -10.61
CA GLN A 46 22.85 29.10 -10.40
C GLN A 46 22.31 28.28 -11.59
N LEU A 47 22.47 28.77 -12.81
CA LEU A 47 21.95 28.11 -14.01
C LEU A 47 22.62 26.76 -14.25
N ALA A 48 23.96 26.71 -14.16
CA ALA A 48 24.75 25.50 -14.32
C ALA A 48 24.39 24.46 -13.24
N ASN A 49 24.25 24.90 -11.98
CA ASN A 49 23.89 24.06 -10.86
C ASN A 49 22.47 23.50 -11.00
N MET A 50 21.50 24.32 -11.44
CA MET A 50 20.14 23.83 -11.71
C MET A 50 20.09 22.79 -12.82
N THR A 51 20.87 22.98 -13.88
CA THR A 51 20.99 22.02 -14.99
C THR A 51 21.59 20.70 -14.50
N LYS A 52 22.69 20.77 -13.75
CA LYS A 52 23.35 19.60 -13.14
C LYS A 52 22.39 18.87 -12.20
N TYR A 53 21.74 19.60 -11.30
CA TYR A 53 20.76 19.01 -10.37
C TYR A 53 19.61 18.31 -11.12
N ARG A 54 19.06 18.94 -12.16
CA ARG A 54 18.02 18.34 -12.99
C ARG A 54 18.49 17.01 -13.63
N THR A 55 19.68 16.98 -14.19
CA THR A 55 20.26 15.77 -14.79
C THR A 55 20.44 14.66 -13.77
N GLU A 56 20.95 14.99 -12.58
CA GLU A 56 21.11 14.02 -11.48
C GLU A 56 19.76 13.47 -11.00
N VAL A 57 18.76 14.32 -10.79
CA VAL A 57 17.41 13.89 -10.36
C VAL A 57 16.75 12.99 -11.40
N LEU A 58 16.88 13.30 -12.69
CA LEU A 58 16.33 12.46 -13.75
C LEU A 58 17.04 11.10 -13.86
N LYS A 59 18.36 11.07 -13.65
CA LYS A 59 19.12 9.81 -13.57
C LYS A 59 18.65 8.97 -12.37
N MET A 60 18.60 9.58 -11.19
CA MET A 60 18.09 8.93 -9.99
C MET A 60 16.65 8.40 -10.19
N ALA A 61 15.80 9.16 -10.88
CA ALA A 61 14.43 8.74 -11.17
C ALA A 61 14.39 7.49 -12.04
N LYS A 62 15.28 7.38 -13.03
CA LYS A 62 15.38 6.18 -13.86
C LYS A 62 15.79 4.96 -13.02
N ASP A 63 16.84 5.09 -12.24
CA ASP A 63 17.38 4.01 -11.41
C ASP A 63 16.34 3.54 -10.37
N GLU A 64 15.66 4.49 -9.69
CA GLU A 64 14.60 4.17 -8.74
C GLU A 64 13.35 3.58 -9.41
N ALA A 65 12.99 4.04 -10.61
CA ALA A 65 11.84 3.50 -11.35
C ALA A 65 12.07 2.04 -11.75
N GLU A 66 13.26 1.69 -12.22
CA GLU A 66 13.62 0.30 -12.54
C GLU A 66 13.63 -0.58 -11.30
N LYS A 67 14.17 -0.08 -10.18
CA LYS A 67 14.18 -0.78 -8.90
C LYS A 67 12.76 -1.06 -8.39
N VAL A 68 11.92 -0.04 -8.40
CA VAL A 68 10.53 -0.14 -7.93
C VAL A 68 9.70 -1.05 -8.85
N ALA A 69 9.89 -0.99 -10.16
CA ALA A 69 9.22 -1.90 -11.10
C ALA A 69 9.55 -3.37 -10.79
N ARG A 70 10.85 -3.70 -10.58
CA ARG A 70 11.27 -5.05 -10.17
C ARG A 70 10.60 -5.48 -8.85
N GLN A 71 10.47 -4.58 -7.89
CA GLN A 71 9.82 -4.87 -6.60
C GLN A 71 8.31 -5.09 -6.76
N VAL A 72 7.63 -4.27 -7.55
CA VAL A 72 6.21 -4.45 -7.89
C VAL A 72 6.00 -5.82 -8.53
N ARG A 73 6.78 -6.14 -9.56
CA ARG A 73 6.73 -7.46 -10.22
C ARG A 73 6.86 -8.60 -9.22
N LYS A 74 7.84 -8.53 -8.32
CA LYS A 74 8.08 -9.56 -7.31
C LYS A 74 6.89 -9.72 -6.35
N VAL A 75 6.29 -8.63 -5.91
CA VAL A 75 5.09 -8.67 -5.05
C VAL A 75 3.93 -9.36 -5.74
N TYR A 76 3.67 -9.03 -7.00
CA TYR A 76 2.60 -9.71 -7.75
C TYR A 76 2.88 -11.19 -7.98
N LEU A 77 4.12 -11.56 -8.25
CA LEU A 77 4.52 -12.98 -8.40
C LEU A 77 4.34 -13.75 -7.09
N LEU A 78 4.73 -13.17 -5.96
CA LEU A 78 4.52 -13.77 -4.64
C LEU A 78 3.03 -13.90 -4.31
N ALA A 79 2.23 -12.89 -4.67
CA ALA A 79 0.78 -12.97 -4.53
C ALA A 79 0.18 -14.08 -5.39
N TYR A 80 0.66 -14.26 -6.63
CA TYR A 80 0.22 -15.34 -7.50
C TYR A 80 0.63 -16.72 -6.96
N LYS A 81 1.83 -16.87 -6.42
CA LYS A 81 2.26 -18.11 -5.77
C LYS A 81 1.35 -18.55 -4.63
N GLU A 82 0.80 -17.59 -3.88
CA GLU A 82 -0.19 -17.88 -2.83
C GLU A 82 -1.55 -18.36 -3.39
N ILE A 83 -1.81 -18.13 -4.69
CA ILE A 83 -3.04 -18.58 -5.39
C ILE A 83 -2.87 -19.97 -6.00
N ASP A 84 -1.79 -20.18 -6.73
CA ASP A 84 -1.56 -21.34 -7.60
C ASP A 84 -0.68 -22.43 -6.93
N GLY A 85 -0.26 -22.22 -5.69
CA GLY A 85 0.52 -23.20 -4.93
C GLY A 85 1.94 -23.41 -5.48
N ASP A 86 2.37 -24.68 -5.55
CA ASP A 86 3.76 -25.05 -5.82
C ASP A 86 4.17 -25.07 -7.31
N ASN A 87 3.28 -24.69 -8.22
CA ASN A 87 3.57 -24.71 -9.67
C ASN A 87 4.51 -23.60 -10.13
N ILE A 88 4.84 -22.63 -9.25
CA ILE A 88 5.73 -21.52 -9.57
C ILE A 88 6.85 -21.43 -8.54
N GLU A 89 8.08 -21.53 -9.02
CA GLU A 89 9.28 -21.23 -8.25
C GLU A 89 9.75 -19.81 -8.57
N ILE A 90 9.87 -18.96 -7.54
CA ILE A 90 10.29 -17.56 -7.66
C ILE A 90 11.69 -17.42 -7.06
N THR A 91 12.68 -17.23 -7.94
CA THR A 91 14.04 -16.85 -7.54
C THR A 91 14.20 -15.33 -7.44
N LYS A 92 15.38 -14.84 -7.06
CA LYS A 92 15.64 -13.39 -6.97
C LYS A 92 15.40 -12.64 -8.28
N THR A 93 15.58 -13.27 -9.41
CA THR A 93 15.58 -12.65 -10.75
C THR A 93 14.66 -13.34 -11.76
N GLU A 94 14.21 -14.58 -11.51
CA GLU A 94 13.49 -15.38 -12.49
C GLU A 94 12.29 -16.09 -11.88
N VAL A 95 11.31 -16.35 -12.73
CA VAL A 95 10.13 -17.17 -12.43
C VAL A 95 10.25 -18.45 -13.24
N LYS A 96 10.32 -19.59 -12.57
CA LYS A 96 10.15 -20.90 -13.19
C LYS A 96 8.70 -21.30 -13.03
N GLY A 97 8.02 -21.57 -14.13
CA GLY A 97 6.60 -21.90 -14.18
C GLY A 97 5.84 -21.01 -15.17
N THR A 98 4.60 -21.35 -15.43
CA THR A 98 3.75 -20.66 -16.40
C THR A 98 2.80 -19.71 -15.67
N ILE A 99 2.91 -18.43 -15.97
CA ILE A 99 1.98 -17.40 -15.49
C ILE A 99 0.90 -17.21 -16.57
N PRO A 100 -0.40 -17.22 -16.22
CA PRO A 100 -1.46 -16.91 -17.17
C PRO A 100 -1.22 -15.58 -17.88
N ARG A 101 -1.53 -15.52 -19.17
CA ARG A 101 -1.32 -14.30 -19.99
C ARG A 101 -2.09 -13.10 -19.45
N SER A 102 -3.27 -13.32 -18.88
CA SER A 102 -4.08 -12.30 -18.19
C SER A 102 -3.30 -11.68 -17.03
N TYR A 103 -2.74 -12.52 -16.15
CA TYR A 103 -2.00 -12.06 -14.99
C TYR A 103 -0.69 -11.37 -15.37
N ALA A 104 0.01 -11.85 -16.39
CA ALA A 104 1.20 -11.19 -16.94
C ALA A 104 0.89 -9.76 -17.43
N LYS A 105 -0.29 -9.53 -18.04
CA LYS A 105 -0.74 -8.17 -18.43
C LYS A 105 -0.98 -7.27 -17.22
N VAL A 106 -1.53 -7.82 -16.13
CA VAL A 106 -1.74 -7.07 -14.88
C VAL A 106 -0.41 -6.65 -14.26
N ILE A 107 0.56 -7.56 -14.17
CA ILE A 107 1.91 -7.23 -13.71
C ILE A 107 2.51 -6.11 -14.55
N ALA A 108 2.49 -6.24 -15.87
CA ALA A 108 3.05 -5.23 -16.78
C ALA A 108 2.35 -3.87 -16.67
N LYS A 109 1.06 -3.83 -16.37
CA LYS A 109 0.33 -2.60 -16.09
C LYS A 109 0.81 -1.97 -14.78
N ALA A 110 0.91 -2.75 -13.71
CA ALA A 110 1.36 -2.29 -12.40
C ALA A 110 2.80 -1.76 -12.43
N GLU A 111 3.70 -2.43 -13.16
CA GLU A 111 5.07 -1.95 -13.40
C GLU A 111 5.09 -0.59 -14.09
N ARG A 112 4.31 -0.41 -15.16
CA ARG A 112 4.20 0.89 -15.86
C ARG A 112 3.66 2.01 -14.98
N GLU A 113 2.64 1.72 -14.17
CA GLU A 113 2.08 2.70 -13.23
C GLU A 113 3.11 3.09 -12.16
N ALA A 114 3.88 2.14 -11.65
CA ALA A 114 4.95 2.40 -10.70
C ALA A 114 6.07 3.27 -11.31
N ILE A 115 6.52 2.95 -12.50
CA ILE A 115 7.51 3.74 -13.25
C ILE A 115 7.01 5.17 -13.46
N GLY A 116 5.78 5.33 -13.98
CA GLY A 116 5.16 6.63 -14.20
C GLY A 116 5.09 7.48 -12.93
N SER A 117 4.83 6.84 -11.82
CA SER A 117 4.73 7.48 -10.52
C SER A 117 6.07 7.96 -9.99
N ILE A 118 7.15 7.19 -10.14
CA ILE A 118 8.51 7.62 -9.77
C ILE A 118 8.95 8.80 -10.64
N ILE A 119 8.66 8.79 -11.93
CA ILE A 119 8.92 9.92 -12.83
C ILE A 119 8.14 11.17 -12.38
N GLN A 120 6.88 11.01 -12.01
CA GLN A 120 6.08 12.11 -11.46
C GLN A 120 6.67 12.67 -10.16
N MET A 121 7.19 11.82 -9.28
CA MET A 121 7.91 12.23 -8.07
C MET A 121 9.10 13.12 -8.40
N ALA A 122 9.94 12.70 -9.35
CA ALA A 122 11.09 13.47 -9.77
C ALA A 122 10.68 14.86 -10.31
N ASN A 123 9.62 14.91 -11.11
CA ASN A 123 9.10 16.17 -11.65
C ASN A 123 8.58 17.10 -10.53
N VAL A 124 7.89 16.56 -9.52
CA VAL A 124 7.43 17.34 -8.35
C VAL A 124 8.64 17.82 -7.54
N ALA A 125 9.65 16.97 -7.33
CA ALA A 125 10.88 17.37 -6.64
C ALA A 125 11.60 18.51 -7.39
N LEU A 126 11.75 18.42 -8.70
CA LEU A 126 12.33 19.47 -9.54
C LEU A 126 11.53 20.78 -9.46
N LYS A 127 10.20 20.70 -9.55
CA LYS A 127 9.33 21.89 -9.41
C LYS A 127 9.48 22.53 -8.03
N THR A 128 9.51 21.72 -6.97
CA THR A 128 9.67 22.17 -5.59
C THR A 128 11.04 22.81 -5.40
N HIS A 129 12.10 22.22 -5.96
CA HIS A 129 13.44 22.79 -5.94
C HIS A 129 13.49 24.16 -6.65
N THR A 130 12.94 24.27 -7.85
CA THR A 130 12.89 25.54 -8.60
C THR A 130 12.16 26.64 -7.82
N GLN A 131 11.05 26.28 -7.15
CA GLN A 131 10.32 27.23 -6.29
C GLN A 131 11.14 27.61 -5.06
N ALA A 132 11.81 26.65 -4.41
CA ALA A 132 12.65 26.93 -3.25
C ALA A 132 13.85 27.83 -3.63
N VAL A 133 14.49 27.56 -4.78
CA VAL A 133 15.56 28.40 -5.31
C VAL A 133 15.11 29.87 -5.49
N ARG A 134 13.93 30.09 -6.07
CA ARG A 134 13.38 31.46 -6.22
C ARG A 134 13.19 32.17 -4.89
N VAL A 135 12.69 31.46 -3.88
CA VAL A 135 12.50 32.02 -2.52
C VAL A 135 13.85 32.31 -1.87
N VAL A 136 14.80 31.38 -1.96
CA VAL A 136 16.15 31.50 -1.41
C VAL A 136 16.90 32.67 -2.03
N SER A 137 16.80 32.85 -3.35
CA SER A 137 17.45 33.95 -4.07
C SER A 137 16.95 35.34 -3.62
N ALA A 138 15.76 35.43 -3.05
CA ALA A 138 15.17 36.67 -2.54
C ALA A 138 15.51 36.91 -1.06
N LEU A 139 16.19 35.99 -0.36
CA LEU A 139 16.47 36.10 1.07
C LEU A 139 17.90 36.61 1.32
N ALA A 140 18.02 37.57 2.22
CA ALA A 140 19.28 38.30 2.46
C ALA A 140 20.14 37.71 3.59
N THR A 141 19.65 36.75 4.40
CA THR A 141 20.36 36.24 5.59
C THR A 141 20.39 34.70 5.69
N PRO A 142 21.52 34.13 6.17
CA PRO A 142 21.65 32.66 6.32
C PRO A 142 20.60 32.02 7.25
N ASP A 143 20.20 32.69 8.32
CA ASP A 143 19.21 32.15 9.27
C ASP A 143 17.80 32.06 8.66
N LYS A 144 17.38 33.06 7.89
CA LYS A 144 16.12 33.02 7.13
C LYS A 144 16.15 31.89 6.10
N LEU A 145 17.30 31.65 5.49
CA LEU A 145 17.50 30.57 4.54
C LEU A 145 17.36 29.20 5.20
N TYR A 146 17.99 28.99 6.35
CA TYR A 146 17.82 27.77 7.14
C TYR A 146 16.35 27.49 7.45
N ASP A 147 15.61 28.48 7.94
CA ASP A 147 14.18 28.32 8.25
C ASP A 147 13.33 28.00 7.02
N VAL A 148 13.67 28.54 5.87
CA VAL A 148 13.00 28.20 4.61
C VAL A 148 13.29 26.75 4.21
N ILE A 149 14.56 26.34 4.24
CA ILE A 149 14.96 24.96 3.91
C ILE A 149 14.29 23.98 4.87
N LYS A 150 14.35 24.24 6.18
CA LYS A 150 13.69 23.43 7.20
C LYS A 150 12.18 23.32 6.97
N ARG A 151 11.49 24.45 6.71
CA ARG A 151 10.05 24.43 6.41
C ARG A 151 9.73 23.66 5.14
N GLN A 152 10.52 23.77 4.08
CA GLN A 152 10.32 23.03 2.83
C GLN A 152 10.55 21.53 3.05
N THR A 153 11.58 21.14 3.82
CA THR A 153 11.83 19.75 4.20
C THR A 153 10.64 19.17 4.95
N LEU A 154 10.25 19.82 6.04
CA LEU A 154 9.12 19.36 6.85
C LEU A 154 7.80 19.38 6.07
N LYS A 155 7.62 20.33 5.14
CA LYS A 155 6.44 20.39 4.28
C LYS A 155 6.43 19.28 3.23
N GLY A 156 7.59 18.96 2.64
CA GLY A 156 7.76 17.83 1.73
C GLY A 156 7.41 16.50 2.42
N ILE A 157 8.04 16.24 3.57
CA ILE A 157 7.77 15.05 4.39
C ILE A 157 6.31 15.00 4.87
N ASN A 158 5.70 16.17 5.20
CA ASN A 158 4.31 16.22 5.68
C ASN A 158 3.27 16.00 4.60
N LYS A 159 3.51 16.55 3.42
CA LYS A 159 2.53 16.50 2.32
C LYS A 159 2.66 15.21 1.53
N GLY A 160 3.86 14.60 1.53
CA GLY A 160 4.18 13.49 0.63
C GLY A 160 3.92 13.86 -0.83
N LEU A 161 4.37 13.04 -1.72
CA LEU A 161 3.96 13.16 -3.11
C LEU A 161 2.52 12.70 -3.25
N LYS A 162 1.70 13.57 -3.84
CA LYS A 162 0.29 13.33 -3.99
C LYS A 162 -0.04 13.03 -5.44
N ILE A 163 -0.78 11.96 -5.63
CA ILE A 163 -1.49 11.72 -6.88
C ILE A 163 -2.78 12.52 -6.82
N THR A 164 -3.02 13.29 -7.86
CA THR A 164 -4.28 14.03 -8.04
C THR A 164 -5.13 13.29 -9.05
N TYR A 165 -6.30 12.84 -8.62
CA TYR A 165 -7.29 12.22 -9.49
C TYR A 165 -7.98 13.25 -10.39
N LYS A 166 -8.65 12.79 -11.45
CA LYS A 166 -9.41 13.66 -12.36
C LYS A 166 -10.46 14.53 -11.66
N ASN A 167 -11.02 14.04 -10.54
CA ASN A 167 -11.98 14.77 -9.71
C ASN A 167 -11.33 15.73 -8.69
N GLY A 168 -10.03 15.99 -8.78
CA GLY A 168 -9.28 16.86 -7.88
C GLY A 168 -8.90 16.25 -6.53
N ARG A 169 -9.41 15.06 -6.17
CA ARG A 169 -9.02 14.36 -4.94
C ARG A 169 -7.54 14.04 -4.95
N GLN A 170 -6.89 14.25 -3.81
CA GLN A 170 -5.48 13.96 -3.63
C GLN A 170 -5.28 12.78 -2.67
N MET A 171 -4.38 11.87 -3.03
CA MET A 171 -3.96 10.74 -2.21
C MET A 171 -2.43 10.68 -2.16
N ASN A 172 -1.86 10.30 -1.02
CA ASN A 172 -0.42 10.03 -0.94
C ASN A 172 -0.06 8.89 -1.88
N PHE A 173 1.09 9.00 -2.53
CA PHE A 173 1.55 8.01 -3.49
C PHE A 173 1.67 6.61 -2.88
N LYS A 174 2.29 6.49 -1.68
CA LYS A 174 2.35 5.24 -0.92
C LYS A 174 0.96 4.61 -0.76
N SER A 175 -0.01 5.38 -0.25
CA SER A 175 -1.38 4.88 -0.03
C SER A 175 -2.08 4.51 -1.33
N TYR A 176 -1.79 5.21 -2.43
CA TYR A 176 -2.30 4.86 -3.76
C TYR A 176 -1.76 3.51 -4.23
N MET A 177 -0.45 3.28 -4.13
CA MET A 177 0.15 2.02 -4.55
C MET A 177 -0.28 0.85 -3.66
N GLU A 178 -0.34 1.03 -2.34
CA GLU A 178 -0.88 0.03 -1.41
C GLU A 178 -2.32 -0.35 -1.78
N MET A 179 -3.16 0.64 -2.07
CA MET A 179 -4.53 0.43 -2.51
C MET A 179 -4.60 -0.33 -3.83
N ASN A 180 -3.82 0.10 -4.83
CA ASN A 180 -3.84 -0.48 -6.17
C ASN A 180 -3.41 -1.95 -6.15
N VAL A 181 -2.28 -2.25 -5.52
CA VAL A 181 -1.77 -3.62 -5.41
C VAL A 181 -2.76 -4.52 -4.66
N ARG A 182 -3.33 -4.06 -3.53
CA ARG A 182 -4.32 -4.83 -2.76
C ARG A 182 -5.56 -5.13 -3.59
N THR A 183 -6.12 -4.12 -4.23
CA THR A 183 -7.34 -4.27 -5.04
C THR A 183 -7.10 -5.23 -6.21
N THR A 184 -6.01 -5.04 -6.94
CA THR A 184 -5.68 -5.91 -8.09
C THR A 184 -5.42 -7.34 -7.65
N ALA A 185 -4.65 -7.56 -6.57
CA ALA A 185 -4.39 -8.91 -6.07
C ALA A 185 -5.70 -9.63 -5.67
N ASN A 186 -6.62 -8.93 -5.01
CA ASN A 186 -7.93 -9.52 -4.65
C ASN A 186 -8.80 -9.81 -5.86
N GLN A 187 -8.78 -8.96 -6.89
CA GLN A 187 -9.46 -9.20 -8.15
C GLN A 187 -8.91 -10.45 -8.86
N GLU A 188 -7.59 -10.60 -8.92
CA GLU A 188 -6.97 -11.76 -9.56
C GLU A 188 -7.27 -13.07 -8.82
N ILE A 189 -7.40 -13.05 -7.49
CA ILE A 189 -7.87 -14.21 -6.74
C ILE A 189 -9.30 -14.57 -7.13
N THR A 190 -10.18 -13.60 -7.24
CA THR A 190 -11.56 -13.80 -7.68
C THR A 190 -11.59 -14.36 -9.10
N ASN A 191 -10.80 -13.81 -10.02
CA ASN A 191 -10.70 -14.30 -11.40
C ASN A 191 -10.21 -15.76 -11.47
N ALA A 192 -9.20 -16.12 -10.68
CA ALA A 192 -8.70 -17.49 -10.61
C ALA A 192 -9.78 -18.48 -10.09
N GLN A 193 -10.61 -18.05 -9.13
CA GLN A 193 -11.73 -18.87 -8.65
C GLN A 193 -12.81 -19.02 -9.74
N ILE A 194 -13.09 -17.97 -10.52
CA ILE A 194 -14.03 -18.02 -11.64
C ILE A 194 -13.53 -18.99 -12.72
N GLU A 195 -12.27 -18.86 -13.15
CA GLU A 195 -11.67 -19.78 -14.12
C GLU A 195 -11.70 -21.24 -13.67
N SER A 196 -11.46 -21.48 -12.37
CA SER A 196 -11.56 -22.83 -11.80
C SER A 196 -13.00 -23.34 -11.81
N GLY A 197 -13.98 -22.47 -11.52
CA GLY A 197 -15.39 -22.81 -11.57
C GLY A 197 -15.84 -23.19 -12.98
N GLU A 198 -15.44 -22.41 -13.97
CA GLU A 198 -15.73 -22.68 -15.39
C GLU A 198 -15.17 -24.04 -15.83
N LYS A 199 -13.90 -24.35 -15.50
CA LYS A 199 -13.27 -25.65 -15.82
C LYS A 199 -13.97 -26.84 -15.15
N LEU A 200 -14.57 -26.62 -13.99
CA LEU A 200 -15.23 -27.66 -13.20
C LEU A 200 -16.77 -27.65 -13.38
N ASN A 201 -17.30 -26.83 -14.29
CA ASN A 201 -18.73 -26.60 -14.48
C ASN A 201 -19.47 -26.25 -13.17
N GLN A 202 -18.83 -25.45 -12.30
CA GLN A 202 -19.41 -24.98 -11.05
C GLN A 202 -19.94 -23.57 -11.21
N VAL A 203 -21.08 -23.29 -10.60
CA VAL A 203 -21.84 -22.06 -10.80
C VAL A 203 -21.84 -21.18 -9.55
N PHE A 204 -21.70 -21.77 -8.36
CA PHE A 204 -21.90 -21.09 -7.09
C PHE A 204 -20.60 -20.55 -6.48
N TYR A 205 -20.71 -19.38 -5.86
CA TYR A 205 -19.61 -18.71 -5.18
C TYR A 205 -20.09 -18.09 -3.87
N MET A 206 -19.22 -18.10 -2.86
CA MET A 206 -19.46 -17.44 -1.59
C MET A 206 -18.57 -16.19 -1.48
N CYS A 207 -19.16 -15.05 -1.13
CA CYS A 207 -18.38 -13.88 -0.76
C CYS A 207 -17.89 -14.03 0.70
N ASP A 208 -16.59 -13.84 0.95
CA ASP A 208 -16.08 -13.86 2.31
C ASP A 208 -16.59 -12.67 3.13
N SER A 209 -16.53 -12.79 4.48
CA SER A 209 -17.00 -11.75 5.38
C SER A 209 -15.92 -11.28 6.36
N TYR A 210 -16.01 -10.02 6.77
CA TYR A 210 -15.08 -9.34 7.67
C TYR A 210 -15.82 -8.53 8.71
N GLY A 211 -15.44 -8.68 9.97
CA GLY A 211 -16.06 -7.95 11.08
C GLY A 211 -15.86 -6.43 11.03
N ASP A 212 -14.87 -5.95 10.27
CA ASP A 212 -14.56 -4.54 10.03
C ASP A 212 -14.85 -4.11 8.58
N SER A 213 -15.79 -4.76 7.90
CA SER A 213 -16.23 -4.39 6.55
C SER A 213 -16.78 -2.96 6.52
N ALA A 214 -16.67 -2.30 5.36
CA ALA A 214 -17.34 -1.02 5.16
C ALA A 214 -18.88 -1.21 5.24
N PRO A 215 -19.62 -0.24 5.83
CA PRO A 215 -21.05 -0.38 6.06
C PRO A 215 -21.87 -0.67 4.80
N ASP A 216 -21.45 -0.14 3.67
CA ASP A 216 -22.09 -0.33 2.36
C ASP A 216 -21.81 -1.71 1.72
N HIS A 217 -20.77 -2.42 2.16
CA HIS A 217 -20.48 -3.80 1.74
C HIS A 217 -21.02 -4.85 2.74
N ALA A 218 -21.25 -4.46 3.98
CA ALA A 218 -21.70 -5.36 5.02
C ALA A 218 -22.96 -6.17 4.69
N PRO A 219 -23.98 -5.63 3.97
CA PRO A 219 -25.15 -6.40 3.61
C PRO A 219 -24.92 -7.49 2.57
N TYR A 220 -23.79 -7.44 1.83
CA TYR A 220 -23.50 -8.30 0.68
C TYR A 220 -22.41 -9.32 0.96
N GLN A 221 -21.71 -9.25 2.09
CA GLN A 221 -20.71 -10.23 2.48
C GLN A 221 -21.34 -11.46 3.13
N GLY A 222 -20.62 -12.60 3.10
CA GLY A 222 -21.08 -13.85 3.70
C GLY A 222 -22.30 -14.46 3.00
N LYS A 223 -22.58 -14.02 1.77
CA LYS A 223 -23.72 -14.50 0.97
C LYS A 223 -23.26 -15.36 -0.21
N MET A 224 -24.18 -16.20 -0.66
CA MET A 224 -24.03 -17.01 -1.87
C MET A 224 -24.39 -16.19 -3.11
N TYR A 225 -23.60 -16.38 -4.14
CA TYR A 225 -23.77 -15.77 -5.45
C TYR A 225 -23.66 -16.84 -6.54
N TYR A 226 -24.11 -16.51 -7.75
CA TYR A 226 -23.90 -17.39 -8.91
C TYR A 226 -23.20 -16.63 -10.04
N ASN A 227 -22.49 -17.35 -10.90
CA ASN A 227 -21.89 -16.80 -12.10
C ASN A 227 -22.94 -16.85 -13.24
N ALA A 228 -23.42 -15.68 -13.67
CA ALA A 228 -24.43 -15.58 -14.73
C ALA A 228 -23.90 -16.00 -16.11
N ASP A 229 -22.58 -16.02 -16.31
CA ASP A 229 -21.93 -16.42 -17.57
C ASP A 229 -21.74 -17.95 -17.66
N SER A 230 -22.02 -18.70 -16.58
CA SER A 230 -21.94 -20.16 -16.56
C SER A 230 -23.15 -20.82 -17.22
N VAL A 231 -22.95 -22.03 -17.74
CA VAL A 231 -24.07 -22.88 -18.19
C VAL A 231 -24.85 -23.38 -16.98
N ILE A 232 -26.15 -23.06 -16.92
CA ILE A 232 -27.02 -23.33 -15.76
C ILE A 232 -28.07 -24.36 -16.16
N ASP A 233 -28.08 -25.52 -15.51
CA ASP A 233 -29.12 -26.54 -15.68
C ASP A 233 -30.42 -26.12 -15.00
N GLU A 234 -31.52 -26.84 -15.30
CA GLU A 234 -32.86 -26.54 -14.80
C GLU A 234 -32.96 -26.63 -13.25
N ARG A 235 -32.28 -27.59 -12.63
CA ARG A 235 -32.28 -27.75 -11.19
C ARG A 235 -31.58 -26.57 -10.50
N THR A 236 -30.43 -26.20 -11.02
CA THR A 236 -29.65 -25.05 -10.54
C THR A 236 -30.41 -23.76 -10.74
N ARG A 237 -31.09 -23.59 -11.89
CA ARG A 237 -31.93 -22.39 -12.17
C ARG A 237 -33.06 -22.25 -11.18
N ARG A 238 -33.75 -23.34 -10.84
CA ARG A 238 -34.81 -23.33 -9.81
C ARG A 238 -34.25 -22.95 -8.46
N TYR A 239 -33.13 -23.55 -8.05
CA TYR A 239 -32.50 -23.21 -6.77
C TYR A 239 -32.14 -21.72 -6.70
N ILE A 240 -31.53 -21.14 -7.74
CA ILE A 240 -31.21 -19.71 -7.83
C ILE A 240 -32.45 -18.86 -7.65
N SER A 241 -33.54 -19.20 -8.36
CA SER A 241 -34.83 -18.47 -8.29
C SER A 241 -35.47 -18.58 -6.89
N ASP A 242 -35.58 -19.79 -6.35
CA ASP A 242 -36.25 -20.05 -5.06
C ASP A 242 -35.51 -19.39 -3.89
N ASN A 243 -34.19 -19.25 -3.97
CA ASN A 243 -33.35 -18.63 -2.94
C ASN A 243 -33.03 -17.15 -3.27
N HIS A 244 -33.56 -16.59 -4.36
CA HIS A 244 -33.34 -15.20 -4.78
C HIS A 244 -31.85 -14.81 -4.82
N LEU A 245 -31.01 -15.71 -5.32
CA LEU A 245 -29.58 -15.46 -5.38
C LEU A 245 -29.27 -14.36 -6.39
N MET A 246 -28.35 -13.45 -5.99
CA MET A 246 -27.81 -12.42 -6.87
C MET A 246 -26.67 -12.97 -7.71
N SER A 247 -26.54 -12.48 -8.95
CA SER A 247 -25.35 -12.80 -9.74
C SER A 247 -24.11 -12.07 -9.22
N MET A 248 -22.92 -12.65 -9.41
CA MET A 248 -21.65 -11.96 -9.11
C MET A 248 -21.50 -10.70 -9.95
N GLN A 249 -21.95 -10.74 -11.21
CA GLN A 249 -21.89 -9.62 -12.14
C GLN A 249 -22.69 -8.44 -11.61
N ASP A 250 -23.92 -8.68 -11.11
CA ASP A 250 -24.77 -7.64 -10.51
C ASP A 250 -24.13 -7.09 -9.22
N ALA A 251 -23.60 -7.96 -8.36
CA ALA A 251 -22.94 -7.54 -7.13
C ALA A 251 -21.71 -6.65 -7.41
N ILE A 252 -20.96 -6.95 -8.47
CA ILE A 252 -19.81 -6.14 -8.90
C ILE A 252 -20.30 -4.82 -9.52
N ALA A 253 -21.27 -4.87 -10.40
CA ALA A 253 -21.75 -3.69 -11.12
C ALA A 253 -22.45 -2.69 -10.19
N MET A 254 -23.33 -3.17 -9.30
CA MET A 254 -24.17 -2.31 -8.46
C MET A 254 -23.44 -1.86 -7.18
N TYR A 255 -22.65 -2.71 -6.58
CA TYR A 255 -22.04 -2.46 -5.25
C TYR A 255 -20.53 -2.40 -5.28
N GLN A 256 -19.89 -2.61 -6.43
CA GLN A 256 -18.44 -2.68 -6.57
C GLN A 256 -17.80 -3.71 -5.60
N LEU A 257 -18.54 -4.77 -5.31
CA LEU A 257 -18.06 -5.84 -4.46
C LEU A 257 -16.83 -6.47 -5.12
N THR A 258 -15.73 -6.65 -4.40
CA THR A 258 -14.40 -7.06 -4.87
C THR A 258 -13.62 -6.02 -5.71
N THR A 259 -14.27 -5.06 -6.36
CA THR A 259 -13.62 -4.12 -7.29
C THR A 259 -13.40 -2.72 -6.72
N ARG A 260 -14.10 -2.34 -5.65
CA ARG A 260 -13.92 -1.05 -4.98
C ARG A 260 -12.50 -0.90 -4.44
N PRO A 261 -11.87 0.27 -4.56
CA PRO A 261 -10.57 0.54 -3.96
C PRO A 261 -10.52 0.16 -2.47
N ASN A 262 -9.49 -0.61 -2.08
CA ASN A 262 -9.32 -1.21 -0.74
C ASN A 262 -10.37 -2.26 -0.33
N CYS A 263 -11.23 -2.72 -1.22
CA CYS A 263 -12.09 -3.85 -0.93
C CYS A 263 -11.24 -5.11 -0.68
N ARG A 264 -11.56 -5.85 0.41
CA ARG A 264 -10.88 -7.09 0.76
C ARG A 264 -11.70 -8.33 0.40
N HIS A 265 -12.98 -8.13 0.06
CA HIS A 265 -13.87 -9.22 -0.31
C HIS A 265 -13.39 -9.94 -1.56
N LYS A 266 -13.63 -11.25 -1.58
CA LYS A 266 -13.36 -12.16 -2.68
C LYS A 266 -14.53 -13.10 -2.84
N PHE A 267 -14.73 -13.56 -4.07
CA PHE A 267 -15.60 -14.68 -4.34
C PHE A 267 -14.80 -15.97 -4.29
N HIS A 268 -15.33 -16.96 -3.59
CA HIS A 268 -14.74 -18.29 -3.44
C HIS A 268 -15.67 -19.31 -4.06
N LEU A 269 -15.12 -20.17 -4.91
CA LEU A 269 -15.85 -21.26 -5.54
C LEU A 269 -16.45 -22.20 -4.49
N VAL A 270 -17.72 -22.55 -4.66
CA VAL A 270 -18.44 -23.53 -3.83
C VAL A 270 -18.99 -24.62 -4.73
N PRO A 271 -18.69 -25.92 -4.47
CA PRO A 271 -19.29 -27.02 -5.21
C PRO A 271 -20.81 -26.98 -5.14
N GLY A 272 -21.45 -27.28 -6.27
CA GLY A 272 -22.91 -27.14 -6.41
C GLY A 272 -23.73 -28.01 -5.45
N ASP A 273 -23.25 -29.22 -5.13
CA ASP A 273 -23.85 -30.09 -4.13
C ASP A 273 -23.79 -29.50 -2.72
N VAL A 274 -22.67 -28.87 -2.36
CA VAL A 274 -22.51 -28.18 -1.08
C VAL A 274 -23.40 -26.92 -1.04
N ALA A 275 -23.41 -26.13 -2.10
CA ALA A 275 -24.20 -24.90 -2.20
C ALA A 275 -25.70 -25.18 -2.03
N MET A 276 -26.19 -26.25 -2.65
CA MET A 276 -27.62 -26.61 -2.63
C MET A 276 -28.05 -27.44 -1.40
N SER A 277 -27.10 -27.93 -0.60
CA SER A 277 -27.38 -28.77 0.59
C SER A 277 -27.17 -28.08 1.93
N LYS A 278 -26.47 -26.95 1.96
CA LYS A 278 -26.09 -26.23 3.17
C LYS A 278 -26.54 -24.77 3.16
N SER A 279 -26.80 -24.22 4.33
CA SER A 279 -27.04 -22.78 4.49
C SER A 279 -25.76 -21.97 4.21
N GLU A 280 -25.90 -20.70 3.81
CA GLU A 280 -24.78 -19.77 3.64
C GLU A 280 -23.84 -19.74 4.84
N LYS A 281 -24.38 -19.76 6.05
CA LYS A 281 -23.60 -19.79 7.29
C LYS A 281 -22.75 -21.06 7.39
N GLN A 282 -23.33 -22.22 7.13
CA GLN A 282 -22.61 -23.51 7.19
C GLN A 282 -21.51 -23.59 6.13
N VAL A 283 -21.74 -23.08 4.92
CA VAL A 283 -20.72 -22.98 3.88
C VAL A 283 -19.59 -22.05 4.32
N SER A 284 -19.93 -20.86 4.83
CA SER A 284 -18.96 -19.87 5.31
C SER A 284 -18.06 -20.44 6.42
N GLU A 285 -18.64 -21.11 7.41
CA GLU A 285 -17.90 -21.73 8.52
C GLU A 285 -17.02 -22.89 8.03
N GLN A 286 -17.56 -23.79 7.20
CA GLN A 286 -16.83 -24.95 6.68
C GLN A 286 -15.56 -24.58 5.91
N TYR A 287 -15.64 -23.52 5.10
CA TYR A 287 -14.51 -23.09 4.23
C TYR A 287 -13.69 -21.95 4.83
N GLY A 288 -14.00 -21.50 6.04
CA GLY A 288 -13.30 -20.40 6.70
C GLY A 288 -13.43 -19.07 5.94
N PHE A 289 -14.53 -18.83 5.26
CA PHE A 289 -14.84 -17.56 4.59
C PHE A 289 -15.36 -16.51 5.57
N ASP A 290 -15.84 -16.94 6.74
CA ASP A 290 -16.17 -16.04 7.84
C ASP A 290 -14.87 -15.58 8.54
N LYS A 291 -14.58 -14.30 8.42
CA LYS A 291 -13.43 -13.65 9.06
C LYS A 291 -13.84 -12.89 10.33
N GLY A 292 -14.99 -13.21 10.84
CA GLY A 292 -15.58 -12.64 12.06
C GLY A 292 -16.91 -11.93 11.81
N ALA A 293 -17.80 -12.01 12.81
CA ALA A 293 -19.11 -11.38 12.74
C ALA A 293 -19.00 -9.86 12.55
N TYR A 294 -19.77 -9.33 11.61
CA TYR A 294 -19.85 -7.89 11.37
C TYR A 294 -20.37 -7.16 12.62
N LYS A 295 -19.61 -6.16 13.05
CA LYS A 295 -19.98 -5.23 14.11
C LYS A 295 -19.79 -3.81 13.59
N GLY A 296 -20.87 -3.09 13.33
CA GLY A 296 -20.84 -1.78 12.67
C GLY A 296 -19.83 -0.78 13.25
N SER A 297 -19.66 -0.76 14.57
CA SER A 297 -18.67 0.09 15.25
C SER A 297 -17.21 -0.31 15.00
N ASN A 298 -16.92 -1.51 14.50
CA ASN A 298 -15.54 -1.97 14.29
C ASN A 298 -14.87 -1.25 13.12
N TYR A 299 -15.60 -0.94 12.05
CA TYR A 299 -15.05 -0.22 10.92
C TYR A 299 -14.45 1.14 11.33
N GLU A 300 -15.21 1.95 12.06
CA GLU A 300 -14.75 3.27 12.53
C GLU A 300 -13.58 3.16 13.50
N LYS A 301 -13.64 2.21 14.45
CA LYS A 301 -12.55 1.95 15.38
C LYS A 301 -11.27 1.55 14.66
N MET A 302 -11.35 0.68 13.66
CA MET A 302 -10.19 0.28 12.86
C MET A 302 -9.65 1.43 12.01
N GLN A 303 -10.51 2.29 11.44
CA GLN A 303 -10.07 3.49 10.71
C GLN A 303 -9.35 4.47 11.64
N GLN A 304 -9.85 4.67 12.86
CA GLN A 304 -9.20 5.53 13.86
C GLN A 304 -7.87 4.94 14.33
N GLN A 305 -7.78 3.63 14.59
CA GLN A 305 -6.51 2.99 14.91
C GLN A 305 -5.48 3.20 13.78
N ARG A 306 -5.86 2.95 12.52
CA ARG A 306 -4.99 3.17 11.36
C ARG A 306 -4.55 4.63 11.22
N TYR A 307 -5.41 5.58 11.57
CA TYR A 307 -5.03 6.99 11.61
C TYR A 307 -3.93 7.26 12.64
N LEU A 308 -4.06 6.71 13.83
CA LEU A 308 -3.08 6.86 14.92
C LEU A 308 -1.73 6.20 14.56
N GLU A 309 -1.76 4.99 14.01
CA GLU A 309 -0.58 4.26 13.55
C GLU A 309 0.17 5.04 12.44
N ARG A 310 -0.55 5.62 11.48
CA ARG A 310 0.03 6.53 10.47
C ARG A 310 0.69 7.75 11.11
N GLY A 311 0.09 8.28 12.19
CA GLY A 311 0.67 9.38 12.96
C GLY A 311 2.03 9.01 13.57
N VAL A 312 2.16 7.83 14.16
CA VAL A 312 3.42 7.30 14.69
C VAL A 312 4.48 7.20 13.58
N ARG A 313 4.16 6.53 12.46
CA ARG A 313 5.10 6.40 11.32
C ARG A 313 5.56 7.75 10.80
N LYS A 314 4.64 8.68 10.61
CA LYS A 314 4.93 10.04 10.12
C LYS A 314 6.01 10.75 10.95
N TYR A 315 5.93 10.67 12.28
CA TYR A 315 6.92 11.33 13.14
C TYR A 315 8.24 10.57 13.24
N LYS A 316 8.22 9.23 13.10
CA LYS A 316 9.43 8.44 12.93
C LYS A 316 10.17 8.78 11.63
N GLU A 317 9.44 8.88 10.50
CA GLU A 317 10.00 9.28 9.20
C GLU A 317 10.66 10.65 9.29
N LYS A 318 9.97 11.64 9.87
CA LYS A 318 10.53 12.97 10.08
C LYS A 318 11.78 12.96 10.94
N SER A 319 11.80 12.17 12.02
CA SER A 319 12.97 12.04 12.87
C SER A 319 14.16 11.48 12.07
N ASN A 320 13.94 10.46 11.25
CA ASN A 320 14.98 9.86 10.43
C ASN A 320 15.52 10.84 9.37
N GLU A 321 14.64 11.61 8.73
CA GLU A 321 15.06 12.60 7.74
C GLU A 321 15.86 13.75 8.38
N MET A 322 15.43 14.24 9.54
CA MET A 322 16.21 15.25 10.28
C MET A 322 17.56 14.70 10.75
N GLN A 323 17.62 13.41 11.13
CA GLN A 323 18.88 12.74 11.49
C GLN A 323 19.83 12.65 10.29
N LYS A 324 19.32 12.34 9.08
CA LYS A 324 20.14 12.35 7.86
C LYS A 324 20.69 13.75 7.57
N MET A 325 19.83 14.78 7.66
CA MET A 325 20.27 16.17 7.51
C MET A 325 21.39 16.53 8.50
N TYR A 326 21.24 16.16 9.77
CA TYR A 326 22.31 16.36 10.76
C TYR A 326 23.59 15.61 10.39
N ASN A 327 23.49 14.35 9.99
CA ASN A 327 24.65 13.54 9.64
C ASN A 327 25.47 14.14 8.47
N GLU A 328 24.77 14.73 7.50
CA GLU A 328 25.37 15.35 6.30
C GLU A 328 25.91 16.77 6.56
N THR A 329 25.19 17.56 7.35
CA THR A 329 25.48 18.99 7.54
C THR A 329 26.22 19.29 8.83
N LYS A 330 26.15 18.41 9.85
CA LYS A 330 26.62 18.60 11.24
C LYS A 330 26.00 19.81 11.93
N ASP A 331 24.89 20.33 11.43
CA ASP A 331 24.19 21.48 12.00
C ASP A 331 23.30 21.04 13.17
N GLU A 332 23.64 21.48 14.40
CA GLU A 332 22.96 21.15 15.64
C GLU A 332 21.47 21.51 15.67
N ARG A 333 21.05 22.45 14.83
CA ARG A 333 19.62 22.81 14.67
C ARG A 333 18.78 21.64 14.18
N TYR A 334 19.36 20.76 13.34
CA TYR A 334 18.70 19.51 12.91
C TYR A 334 18.62 18.49 14.04
N LEU A 335 19.62 18.41 14.90
CA LEU A 335 19.60 17.52 16.06
C LEU A 335 18.48 17.92 17.06
N ALA A 336 18.27 19.20 17.27
CA ALA A 336 17.14 19.70 18.06
C ALA A 336 15.78 19.27 17.48
N GLU A 337 15.63 19.32 16.15
CA GLU A 337 14.41 18.83 15.50
C GLU A 337 14.25 17.31 15.60
N VAL A 338 15.33 16.52 15.55
CA VAL A 338 15.29 15.07 15.82
C VAL A 338 14.69 14.80 17.21
N LYS A 339 15.18 15.48 18.25
CA LYS A 339 14.66 15.35 19.62
C LYS A 339 13.17 15.67 19.69
N LYS A 340 12.74 16.76 19.04
CA LYS A 340 11.33 17.18 18.96
C LYS A 340 10.47 16.13 18.24
N MET A 341 10.93 15.58 17.11
CA MET A 341 10.18 14.57 16.37
C MET A 341 10.08 13.25 17.17
N LYS A 342 11.14 12.85 17.88
CA LYS A 342 11.10 11.70 18.80
C LYS A 342 10.10 11.90 19.93
N SER A 343 10.00 13.10 20.51
CA SER A 343 8.98 13.42 21.51
C SER A 343 7.56 13.29 20.93
N LYS A 344 7.33 13.83 19.74
CA LYS A 344 6.05 13.66 19.03
C LYS A 344 5.73 12.21 18.72
N THR A 345 6.72 11.40 18.37
CA THR A 345 6.52 9.95 18.16
C THR A 345 5.98 9.28 19.42
N ARG A 346 6.57 9.57 20.60
CA ARG A 346 6.10 9.03 21.89
C ARG A 346 4.67 9.47 22.21
N GLU A 347 4.34 10.74 21.95
CA GLU A 347 2.98 11.26 22.15
C GLU A 347 1.94 10.47 21.31
N TRP A 348 2.25 10.21 20.05
CA TRP A 348 1.37 9.44 19.18
C TRP A 348 1.29 7.96 19.56
N GLN A 349 2.41 7.36 19.98
CA GLN A 349 2.42 6.00 20.53
C GLN A 349 1.55 5.86 21.77
N HIS A 350 1.58 6.87 22.67
CA HIS A 350 0.71 6.91 23.84
C HIS A 350 -0.77 7.03 23.44
N LYS A 351 -1.11 7.93 22.49
CA LYS A 351 -2.48 8.03 21.95
C LYS A 351 -2.96 6.72 21.33
N THR A 352 -2.10 6.05 20.57
CA THR A 352 -2.42 4.75 19.98
C THR A 352 -2.69 3.70 21.06
N LYS A 353 -1.82 3.60 22.07
CA LYS A 353 -1.99 2.67 23.18
C LYS A 353 -3.31 2.93 23.91
N SER A 354 -3.56 4.17 24.35
CA SER A 354 -4.79 4.53 25.07
C SER A 354 -6.05 4.21 24.26
N PHE A 355 -6.03 4.44 22.95
CA PHE A 355 -7.16 4.14 22.08
C PHE A 355 -7.41 2.64 21.95
N VAL A 356 -6.35 1.87 21.74
CA VAL A 356 -6.38 0.39 21.61
C VAL A 356 -6.90 -0.24 22.90
N ASP A 357 -6.34 0.15 24.04
CA ASP A 357 -6.74 -0.36 25.37
C ASP A 357 -8.21 -0.04 25.65
N LYS A 358 -8.65 1.22 25.44
CA LYS A 358 -10.04 1.66 25.65
C LYS A 358 -11.06 0.90 24.78
N ASN A 359 -10.69 0.51 23.57
CA ASN A 359 -11.60 -0.14 22.63
C ASN A 359 -11.42 -1.66 22.56
N HIS A 360 -10.60 -2.23 23.41
CA HIS A 360 -10.27 -3.67 23.45
C HIS A 360 -9.79 -4.19 22.08
N LEU A 361 -8.94 -3.40 21.40
CA LEU A 361 -8.36 -3.75 20.11
C LEU A 361 -6.97 -4.36 20.29
N LYS A 362 -6.48 -5.07 19.28
CA LYS A 362 -5.10 -5.55 19.25
C LYS A 362 -4.21 -4.48 18.63
N ARG A 363 -3.13 -4.11 19.34
CA ARG A 363 -2.13 -3.16 18.82
C ARG A 363 -1.27 -3.82 17.74
N ASP A 364 -1.12 -3.14 16.61
CA ASP A 364 -0.27 -3.59 15.50
C ASP A 364 1.02 -2.77 15.47
N TYR A 365 2.08 -3.29 16.12
CA TYR A 365 3.39 -2.64 16.17
C TYR A 365 4.08 -2.60 14.79
N ASP A 366 3.77 -3.54 13.91
CA ASP A 366 4.34 -3.56 12.56
C ASP A 366 3.83 -2.39 11.74
N ARG A 367 2.57 -2.00 11.93
CA ARG A 367 1.99 -0.79 11.31
C ARG A 367 2.52 0.51 11.88
N GLU A 368 3.09 0.51 13.08
CA GLU A 368 3.77 1.66 13.67
C GLU A 368 5.26 1.73 13.31
N SER A 369 5.84 0.67 12.74
CA SER A 369 7.27 0.58 12.48
C SER A 369 7.64 1.18 11.12
N ILE A 370 8.83 1.79 11.09
CA ILE A 370 9.55 2.10 9.85
C ILE A 370 10.71 1.12 9.82
N LYS A 371 10.56 0.03 9.08
CA LYS A 371 11.62 -0.98 8.99
C LYS A 371 12.69 -0.52 8.01
N ALA A 372 13.96 -0.82 8.32
CA ALA A 372 15.03 -0.69 7.36
C ALA A 372 14.67 -1.50 6.10
N ILE A 373 14.85 -0.89 4.94
CA ILE A 373 14.46 -1.51 3.69
C ILE A 373 15.60 -2.41 3.24
N THR A 374 15.30 -3.68 3.12
CA THR A 374 16.14 -4.61 2.37
C THR A 374 15.73 -4.55 0.89
N ASP A 375 16.70 -4.67 0.00
CA ASP A 375 16.42 -4.70 -1.44
C ASP A 375 15.72 -6.02 -1.84
N ASP A 376 15.64 -6.98 -0.94
CA ASP A 376 14.94 -8.26 -1.11
C ASP A 376 13.58 -8.26 -0.38
N ILE A 377 12.53 -7.97 -1.12
CA ILE A 377 11.14 -8.00 -0.64
C ILE A 377 10.74 -9.42 -0.21
N GLY A 378 11.23 -10.47 -0.89
CA GLY A 378 10.92 -11.84 -0.55
C GLY A 378 11.48 -12.25 0.80
N ALA A 379 12.78 -12.01 1.04
CA ALA A 379 13.41 -12.30 2.32
C ALA A 379 12.74 -11.53 3.48
N ARG A 380 12.35 -10.28 3.25
CA ARG A 380 11.64 -9.49 4.26
C ARG A 380 10.22 -9.99 4.54
N TYR A 381 9.54 -10.47 3.51
CA TYR A 381 8.24 -11.11 3.65
C TYR A 381 8.34 -12.39 4.47
N ASP A 382 9.33 -13.25 4.19
CA ASP A 382 9.57 -14.48 4.92
C ASP A 382 9.91 -14.23 6.40
N ILE A 383 10.79 -13.28 6.68
CA ILE A 383 11.12 -12.86 8.07
C ILE A 383 9.86 -12.37 8.81
N ARG A 384 9.00 -11.61 8.15
CA ARG A 384 7.75 -11.11 8.73
C ARG A 384 6.77 -12.24 9.04
N LYS A 385 6.67 -13.21 8.14
CA LYS A 385 5.86 -14.42 8.29
C LYS A 385 6.32 -15.26 9.49
N GLU A 386 7.62 -15.51 9.60
CA GLU A 386 8.22 -16.25 10.71
C GLU A 386 8.05 -15.54 12.05
N THR A 387 8.30 -14.22 12.09
CA THR A 387 8.13 -13.40 13.31
C THR A 387 6.70 -13.41 13.79
N LYS A 388 5.73 -13.39 12.88
CA LYS A 388 4.30 -13.43 13.22
C LYS A 388 3.89 -14.80 13.74
N LYS A 389 4.34 -15.86 13.07
CA LYS A 389 4.10 -17.24 13.50
C LYS A 389 4.66 -17.52 14.90
N ALA A 390 5.90 -17.04 15.18
CA ALA A 390 6.53 -17.15 16.49
C ALA A 390 5.76 -16.38 17.59
N ARG A 391 5.17 -15.21 17.27
CA ARG A 391 4.35 -14.44 18.22
C ARG A 391 2.99 -15.09 18.50
N GLU A 392 2.38 -15.70 17.49
CA GLU A 392 1.13 -16.44 17.65
C GLU A 392 1.33 -17.68 18.53
N MET A 393 2.45 -18.40 18.37
CA MET A 393 2.82 -19.56 19.22
C MET A 393 3.18 -19.19 20.68
N GLN A 394 3.48 -17.92 20.98
CA GLN A 394 3.76 -17.43 22.34
C GLN A 394 2.50 -16.86 23.03
N SER A 395 1.38 -16.75 22.30
CA SER A 395 0.12 -16.21 22.82
C SER A 395 -0.95 -17.27 23.08
N ASP A 396 -0.68 -18.53 22.72
CA ASP A 396 -1.41 -19.73 23.11
C ASP A 396 -0.71 -20.37 24.34
#